data_4a23686e0db8c7d5ce1f1eea26c1c393
#
_entry.id   4a23686e0db8c7d5ce1f1eea26c1c393
#
_cell.length_a   1.000
_cell.length_b   1.000
_cell.length_c   1.000
_cell.angle_alpha   90.00
_cell.angle_beta   90.00
_cell.angle_gamma   90.00
#
_symmetry.space_group_name_H-M   'P 1'
#
loop_
_entity.id
_entity.type
_entity.pdbx_description
1 polymer ?
#
loop_
_entity_poly.entity_id
_entity_poly.type
_entity_poly.pdbx_seq_one_letter_code
_entity_poly.pdbx_strand_id
1 'polypeptide(L)'
;LRIFIPGQVGTLGGITIRHPIEKEATMRSEVPVRSVAILASLFVLAAPSAWAQAQVKIGSVSPLSGTGAHQGKDIENGARMAVDDLNAKGLTIAGKKVTFVLQAEDDGADPKMGTAAAQKLVDNGVVAVVGHLNSGTTVPASKIYNSAGIPQISPAATTPLYTRQGYKTAFRVVASDSLVGRTLATYSIKTLHAKKIAVIDDRTAFGQGLADEFTKGVKAVGGAQLVSRQFTNDKATDFNAILTQIRARDPDVVFYGGMDAVAGPMLKQMKALGMRAKLVSGDGVCSEKLPELAGDALGDDKVICVVAGGVTGAKEEAAAAAFAERYRQRYKIPLQTYAPYAYDAAMVFAQAMQQANSTDPAKFLPALAKIKYHGVTGDIAFDANGDLSNAALTLYTYRKGKQVKLQVVR
;
A
#
# COMPACT_ATOMS: atom_id res chain seq x y z
N LEU A 1 -50.93 5.60 -3.25
CA LEU A 1 -52.04 4.68 -3.68
C LEU A 1 -51.89 3.38 -2.89
N ARG A 2 -52.81 3.17 -1.97
CA ARG A 2 -53.03 1.92 -1.22
C ARG A 2 -53.67 0.91 -2.17
N ILE A 3 -53.25 -0.34 -2.12
CA ILE A 3 -54.16 -1.47 -2.31
C ILE A 3 -53.77 -2.59 -1.35
N PHE A 4 -54.75 -3.00 -0.62
CA PHE A 4 -54.94 -4.01 0.39
C PHE A 4 -55.37 -5.35 -0.26
N ILE A 5 -55.10 -6.50 0.45
CA ILE A 5 -56.09 -7.58 0.79
C ILE A 5 -55.89 -8.91 0.05
N PRO A 6 -56.43 -10.02 0.63
CA PRO A 6 -56.26 -10.70 1.91
C PRO A 6 -56.00 -12.22 1.80
N GLY A 7 -55.73 -12.81 2.94
CA GLY A 7 -55.94 -14.06 3.54
C GLY A 7 -56.67 -15.24 2.89
N GLN A 8 -56.22 -16.42 3.26
CA GLN A 8 -57.17 -17.50 3.53
C GLN A 8 -56.64 -18.46 4.62
N VAL A 9 -57.50 -18.71 5.58
CA VAL A 9 -57.45 -19.68 6.65
C VAL A 9 -57.88 -21.04 6.08
N GLY A 10 -57.22 -22.11 6.53
CA GLY A 10 -57.65 -23.48 6.27
C GLY A 10 -57.29 -24.39 7.42
N THR A 11 -58.25 -24.56 8.36
CA THR A 11 -58.28 -25.61 9.40
C THR A 11 -58.84 -26.91 8.83
N LEU A 12 -58.34 -28.04 9.37
CA LEU A 12 -58.98 -29.34 9.63
C LEU A 12 -57.84 -30.40 9.72
N GLY A 13 -57.76 -31.30 10.69
CA GLY A 13 -58.63 -31.97 11.54
C GLY A 13 -57.81 -32.80 12.54
N GLY A 14 -58.33 -32.93 13.72
CA GLY A 14 -57.75 -33.62 14.86
C GLY A 14 -57.80 -35.14 14.80
N ILE A 15 -56.84 -35.75 15.46
CA ILE A 15 -57.05 -37.11 16.03
C ILE A 15 -56.42 -37.14 17.43
N THR A 16 -57.31 -37.32 18.43
CA THR A 16 -57.00 -37.57 19.82
C THR A 16 -56.89 -39.08 20.02
N ILE A 17 -55.84 -39.59 20.60
CA ILE A 17 -55.83 -40.97 21.16
C ILE A 17 -55.36 -40.87 22.60
N ARG A 18 -56.24 -41.42 23.48
CA ARG A 18 -56.09 -41.52 24.94
C ARG A 18 -55.30 -42.76 25.32
N HIS A 19 -54.71 -42.63 26.48
CA HIS A 19 -54.10 -43.60 27.42
C HIS A 19 -54.54 -45.06 27.44
N PRO A 20 -53.73 -45.94 28.10
CA PRO A 20 -54.01 -46.17 29.50
C PRO A 20 -52.80 -46.20 30.45
N ILE A 21 -53.16 -45.87 31.69
CA ILE A 21 -52.42 -45.99 32.95
C ILE A 21 -52.44 -47.48 33.35
N GLU A 22 -51.30 -48.01 33.76
CA GLU A 22 -51.28 -49.21 34.65
C GLU A 22 -50.32 -48.98 35.81
N LYS A 23 -50.86 -49.39 36.99
CA LYS A 23 -50.35 -49.22 38.34
C LYS A 23 -49.47 -50.37 38.77
N GLU A 24 -48.56 -50.01 39.66
CA GLU A 24 -48.07 -50.68 40.82
C GLU A 24 -47.39 -52.07 40.73
N ALA A 25 -46.14 -52.08 41.24
CA ALA A 25 -45.77 -53.10 42.30
C ALA A 25 -44.56 -52.60 43.10
N THR A 26 -44.82 -52.26 44.32
CA THR A 26 -43.85 -52.02 45.39
C THR A 26 -43.16 -53.32 45.77
N MET A 27 -41.85 -53.37 45.81
CA MET A 27 -41.10 -54.38 46.59
C MET A 27 -39.93 -53.68 47.30
N ARG A 28 -40.12 -53.55 48.63
CA ARG A 28 -39.06 -53.20 49.58
C ARG A 28 -38.11 -54.40 49.73
N SER A 29 -36.82 -54.16 49.58
CA SER A 29 -35.77 -54.97 50.14
C SER A 29 -34.73 -54.04 50.82
N GLU A 30 -34.72 -54.13 52.13
CA GLU A 30 -33.72 -53.55 53.01
C GLU A 30 -32.39 -54.30 52.84
N VAL A 31 -31.29 -53.54 52.55
CA VAL A 31 -29.94 -54.08 52.69
C VAL A 31 -29.09 -53.01 53.41
N PRO A 32 -28.24 -53.43 54.36
CA PRO A 32 -27.69 -52.55 55.39
C PRO A 32 -26.58 -51.61 54.91
N VAL A 33 -26.59 -50.48 55.54
CA VAL A 33 -25.57 -49.44 55.40
C VAL A 33 -24.20 -49.96 55.84
N ARG A 34 -23.27 -50.16 54.91
CA ARG A 34 -21.85 -50.21 55.19
C ARG A 34 -21.23 -48.94 54.70
N SER A 35 -20.73 -48.13 55.64
CA SER A 35 -19.96 -46.91 55.45
C SER A 35 -18.69 -47.18 54.62
N VAL A 36 -18.67 -46.75 53.37
CA VAL A 36 -17.45 -46.66 52.59
C VAL A 36 -17.12 -45.20 52.51
N ALA A 37 -16.09 -44.78 53.25
CA ALA A 37 -15.49 -43.48 53.14
C ALA A 37 -14.75 -43.43 51.79
N ILE A 38 -15.35 -42.72 50.79
CA ILE A 38 -14.67 -42.39 49.52
C ILE A 38 -13.88 -41.13 49.75
N LEU A 39 -12.54 -41.28 49.89
CA LEU A 39 -11.58 -40.16 49.70
C LEU A 39 -11.75 -39.65 48.26
N ALA A 40 -12.51 -38.58 48.09
CA ALA A 40 -12.52 -37.83 46.87
C ALA A 40 -11.20 -37.04 46.77
N SER A 41 -10.20 -37.64 46.14
CA SER A 41 -8.98 -36.94 45.70
C SER A 41 -9.39 -35.86 44.70
N LEU A 42 -9.40 -34.57 45.12
CA LEU A 42 -9.49 -33.43 44.22
C LEU A 42 -8.22 -33.40 43.36
N PHE A 43 -8.23 -34.08 42.24
CA PHE A 43 -7.36 -33.76 41.13
C PHE A 43 -7.86 -32.43 40.52
N VAL A 44 -7.32 -31.31 41.03
CA VAL A 44 -7.37 -30.03 40.31
C VAL A 44 -6.57 -30.26 39.05
N LEU A 45 -7.26 -30.60 37.97
CA LEU A 45 -6.72 -30.47 36.60
C LEU A 45 -6.39 -29.03 36.42
N ALA A 46 -5.14 -28.64 36.71
CA ALA A 46 -4.53 -27.43 36.19
C ALA A 46 -4.50 -27.60 34.67
N ALA A 47 -5.61 -27.23 34.01
CA ALA A 47 -5.61 -27.05 32.57
C ALA A 47 -4.44 -26.09 32.27
N PRO A 48 -3.46 -26.46 31.44
CA PRO A 48 -2.46 -25.51 31.04
C PRO A 48 -3.23 -24.35 30.45
N SER A 49 -3.12 -23.15 31.06
CA SER A 49 -3.62 -21.93 30.48
C SER A 49 -2.97 -21.86 29.11
N ALA A 50 -3.69 -22.26 28.05
CA ALA A 50 -3.26 -22.05 26.70
C ALA A 50 -3.01 -20.53 26.64
N TRP A 51 -1.77 -20.16 26.65
CA TRP A 51 -1.34 -18.76 26.55
C TRP A 51 -1.89 -18.28 25.22
N ALA A 52 -3.08 -17.68 25.25
CA ALA A 52 -3.69 -17.13 24.05
C ALA A 52 -2.68 -16.17 23.46
N GLN A 53 -2.08 -16.59 22.36
CA GLN A 53 -1.13 -15.79 21.63
C GLN A 53 -1.83 -14.51 21.18
N ALA A 54 -1.35 -13.36 21.64
CA ALA A 54 -1.99 -12.09 21.33
C ALA A 54 -1.86 -11.81 19.83
N GLN A 55 -2.99 -11.71 19.13
CA GLN A 55 -2.99 -11.35 17.72
C GLN A 55 -2.80 -9.84 17.55
N VAL A 56 -1.87 -9.47 16.69
CA VAL A 56 -1.60 -8.08 16.27
C VAL A 56 -2.01 -7.95 14.81
N LYS A 57 -3.11 -7.24 14.55
CA LYS A 57 -3.66 -7.08 13.21
C LYS A 57 -3.02 -5.86 12.55
N ILE A 58 -2.38 -6.05 11.41
CA ILE A 58 -1.84 -5.00 10.54
C ILE A 58 -2.70 -4.94 9.28
N GLY A 59 -3.22 -3.76 8.96
CA GLY A 59 -3.92 -3.52 7.70
C GLY A 59 -2.94 -3.35 6.53
N SER A 60 -3.32 -3.82 5.34
CA SER A 60 -2.65 -3.48 4.08
C SER A 60 -3.69 -3.04 3.08
N VAL A 61 -3.56 -1.85 2.51
CA VAL A 61 -4.53 -1.31 1.54
C VAL A 61 -3.83 -0.79 0.31
N SER A 62 -4.29 -1.24 -0.84
CA SER A 62 -3.78 -0.87 -2.16
C SER A 62 -4.75 -1.33 -3.24
N PRO A 63 -4.65 -0.89 -4.50
CA PRO A 63 -5.50 -1.40 -5.57
C PRO A 63 -5.14 -2.87 -5.85
N LEU A 64 -5.98 -3.80 -5.43
CA LEU A 64 -5.84 -5.24 -5.71
C LEU A 64 -6.60 -5.66 -6.96
N SER A 65 -7.38 -4.76 -7.52
CA SER A 65 -8.14 -4.89 -8.77
C SER A 65 -7.85 -3.73 -9.73
N GLY A 66 -8.32 -3.86 -10.98
CA GLY A 66 -8.14 -2.84 -12.02
C GLY A 66 -6.72 -2.76 -12.59
N THR A 67 -6.43 -1.66 -13.29
CA THR A 67 -5.17 -1.47 -14.03
C THR A 67 -3.94 -1.30 -13.14
N GLY A 68 -4.12 -0.88 -11.90
CA GLY A 68 -3.06 -0.73 -10.87
C GLY A 68 -2.79 -1.98 -10.05
N ALA A 69 -3.51 -3.09 -10.29
CA ALA A 69 -3.45 -4.28 -9.44
C ALA A 69 -2.05 -4.90 -9.32
N HIS A 70 -1.22 -4.80 -10.35
CA HIS A 70 0.16 -5.33 -10.30
C HIS A 70 1.01 -4.60 -9.26
N GLN A 71 0.85 -3.28 -9.12
CA GLN A 71 1.57 -2.48 -8.12
C GLN A 71 0.95 -2.64 -6.72
N GLY A 72 -0.38 -2.70 -6.64
CA GLY A 72 -1.08 -2.92 -5.37
C GLY A 72 -0.80 -4.28 -4.77
N LYS A 73 -0.79 -5.33 -5.61
CA LYS A 73 -0.45 -6.68 -5.17
C LYS A 73 1.00 -6.79 -4.71
N ASP A 74 1.89 -6.02 -5.30
CA ASP A 74 3.29 -5.92 -4.87
C ASP A 74 3.38 -5.38 -3.43
N ILE A 75 2.60 -4.35 -3.07
CA ILE A 75 2.50 -3.82 -1.70
C ILE A 75 1.98 -4.92 -0.74
N GLU A 76 0.87 -5.57 -1.06
CA GLU A 76 0.33 -6.64 -0.23
C GLU A 76 1.36 -7.75 -0.01
N ASN A 77 2.04 -8.18 -1.07
CA ASN A 77 3.05 -9.23 -0.99
C ASN A 77 4.24 -8.82 -0.10
N GLY A 78 4.72 -7.58 -0.21
CA GLY A 78 5.77 -7.05 0.65
C GLY A 78 5.38 -7.04 2.12
N ALA A 79 4.20 -6.54 2.44
CA ALA A 79 3.67 -6.54 3.81
C ALA A 79 3.46 -7.97 4.34
N ARG A 80 3.01 -8.89 3.51
CA ARG A 80 2.82 -10.30 3.87
C ARG A 80 4.17 -11.00 4.17
N MET A 81 5.19 -10.74 3.36
CA MET A 81 6.55 -11.25 3.65
C MET A 81 7.06 -10.76 5.01
N ALA A 82 6.82 -9.49 5.34
CA ALA A 82 7.21 -8.95 6.63
C ALA A 82 6.48 -9.63 7.79
N VAL A 83 5.17 -9.80 7.67
CA VAL A 83 4.35 -10.48 8.70
C VAL A 83 4.83 -11.91 8.93
N ASP A 84 5.16 -12.64 7.87
CA ASP A 84 5.67 -14.02 8.02
C ASP A 84 7.06 -14.04 8.67
N ASP A 85 7.95 -13.12 8.29
CA ASP A 85 9.27 -13.02 8.91
C ASP A 85 9.18 -12.62 10.41
N LEU A 86 8.23 -11.74 10.76
CA LEU A 86 7.95 -11.36 12.16
C LEU A 86 7.42 -12.56 12.96
N ASN A 87 6.52 -13.34 12.38
CA ASN A 87 5.97 -14.54 13.01
C ASN A 87 7.04 -15.64 13.18
N ALA A 88 7.91 -15.80 12.18
CA ALA A 88 9.05 -16.71 12.27
C ALA A 88 10.05 -16.32 13.38
N LYS A 89 10.24 -15.00 13.62
CA LYS A 89 11.05 -14.50 14.73
C LYS A 89 10.45 -14.76 16.12
N GLY A 90 9.11 -14.92 16.21
CA GLY A 90 8.44 -15.24 17.45
C GLY A 90 8.54 -14.15 18.52
N LEU A 91 8.19 -12.90 18.16
CA LEU A 91 8.36 -11.74 19.04
C LEU A 91 7.53 -11.82 20.32
N THR A 92 8.10 -11.30 21.41
CA THR A 92 7.42 -11.10 22.70
C THR A 92 7.29 -9.60 22.95
N ILE A 93 6.07 -9.13 23.21
CA ILE A 93 5.75 -7.73 23.51
C ILE A 93 4.90 -7.70 24.76
N ALA A 94 5.22 -6.85 25.72
CA ALA A 94 4.57 -6.79 27.04
C ALA A 94 4.48 -8.15 27.75
N GLY A 95 5.54 -8.96 27.65
CA GLY A 95 5.63 -10.28 28.25
C GLY A 95 4.77 -11.37 27.58
N LYS A 96 4.10 -11.08 26.46
CA LYS A 96 3.26 -12.01 25.72
C LYS A 96 3.84 -12.31 24.34
N LYS A 97 3.85 -13.59 23.95
CA LYS A 97 4.17 -13.96 22.56
C LYS A 97 3.07 -13.42 21.65
N VAL A 98 3.47 -12.70 20.59
CA VAL A 98 2.53 -12.10 19.63
C VAL A 98 2.55 -12.82 18.29
N THR A 99 1.40 -12.88 17.63
CA THR A 99 1.25 -13.32 16.25
C THR A 99 0.72 -12.17 15.42
N PHE A 100 1.45 -11.78 14.40
CA PHE A 100 1.01 -10.76 13.45
C PHE A 100 0.08 -11.36 12.41
N VAL A 101 -1.00 -10.64 12.08
CA VAL A 101 -1.98 -11.04 11.08
C VAL A 101 -2.17 -9.89 10.10
N LEU A 102 -2.00 -10.15 8.80
CA LEU A 102 -2.23 -9.16 7.76
C LEU A 102 -3.69 -9.20 7.30
N GLN A 103 -4.36 -8.06 7.37
CA GLN A 103 -5.68 -7.83 6.78
C GLN A 103 -5.53 -6.97 5.54
N ALA A 104 -5.71 -7.57 4.35
CA ALA A 104 -5.59 -6.89 3.08
C ALA A 104 -6.97 -6.42 2.59
N GLU A 105 -7.04 -5.17 2.11
CA GLU A 105 -8.24 -4.58 1.51
C GLU A 105 -7.91 -3.95 0.16
N ASP A 106 -8.85 -4.05 -0.78
CA ASP A 106 -8.77 -3.44 -2.10
C ASP A 106 -9.38 -2.05 -2.07
N ASP A 107 -8.62 -1.04 -2.47
CA ASP A 107 -9.13 0.33 -2.64
C ASP A 107 -9.41 0.69 -4.12
N GLY A 108 -9.14 -0.23 -5.07
CA GLY A 108 -9.38 -0.05 -6.50
C GLY A 108 -8.78 1.22 -7.10
N ALA A 109 -7.84 1.88 -6.41
CA ALA A 109 -7.36 3.25 -6.69
C ALA A 109 -8.48 4.31 -6.66
N ASP A 110 -9.64 4.02 -6.06
CA ASP A 110 -10.79 4.92 -5.96
C ASP A 110 -10.88 5.53 -4.55
N PRO A 111 -10.98 6.86 -4.41
CA PRO A 111 -11.01 7.52 -3.10
C PRO A 111 -12.17 7.08 -2.20
N LYS A 112 -13.35 6.73 -2.77
CA LYS A 112 -14.50 6.26 -1.98
C LYS A 112 -14.26 4.85 -1.47
N MET A 113 -13.74 3.96 -2.34
CA MET A 113 -13.34 2.62 -1.92
C MET A 113 -12.22 2.68 -0.88
N GLY A 114 -11.24 3.59 -1.05
CA GLY A 114 -10.17 3.81 -0.09
C GLY A 114 -10.66 4.21 1.30
N THR A 115 -11.64 5.10 1.38
CA THR A 115 -12.25 5.48 2.68
C THR A 115 -13.08 4.35 3.28
N ALA A 116 -13.80 3.58 2.46
CA ALA A 116 -14.55 2.41 2.93
C ALA A 116 -13.62 1.31 3.47
N ALA A 117 -12.52 1.02 2.75
CA ALA A 117 -11.50 0.08 3.18
C ALA A 117 -10.83 0.52 4.51
N ALA A 118 -10.54 1.82 4.63
CA ALA A 118 -9.99 2.39 5.87
C ALA A 118 -10.94 2.20 7.06
N GLN A 119 -12.23 2.50 6.90
CA GLN A 119 -13.21 2.31 7.95
C GLN A 119 -13.35 0.83 8.33
N LYS A 120 -13.39 -0.06 7.35
CA LYS A 120 -13.46 -1.51 7.59
C LYS A 120 -12.26 -2.02 8.39
N LEU A 121 -11.05 -1.54 8.12
CA LEU A 121 -9.86 -1.91 8.88
C LEU A 121 -9.92 -1.40 10.33
N VAL A 122 -10.42 -0.16 10.54
CA VAL A 122 -10.64 0.39 11.88
C VAL A 122 -11.64 -0.47 12.64
N ASP A 123 -12.78 -0.80 12.04
CA ASP A 123 -13.84 -1.62 12.66
C ASP A 123 -13.34 -3.03 12.98
N ASN A 124 -12.43 -3.58 12.16
CA ASN A 124 -11.79 -4.87 12.39
C ASN A 124 -10.71 -4.84 13.48
N GLY A 125 -10.38 -3.67 14.01
CA GLY A 125 -9.43 -3.51 15.11
C GLY A 125 -7.97 -3.71 14.68
N VAL A 126 -7.58 -3.24 13.49
CA VAL A 126 -6.15 -3.17 13.13
C VAL A 126 -5.46 -2.11 14.00
N VAL A 127 -4.19 -2.33 14.32
CA VAL A 127 -3.41 -1.41 15.16
C VAL A 127 -2.42 -0.56 14.36
N ALA A 128 -2.21 -0.88 13.09
CA ALA A 128 -1.31 -0.18 12.18
C ALA A 128 -1.73 -0.47 10.73
N VAL A 129 -1.42 0.43 9.79
CA VAL A 129 -1.76 0.26 8.38
C VAL A 129 -0.57 0.54 7.47
N VAL A 130 -0.23 -0.43 6.61
CA VAL A 130 0.67 -0.30 5.47
C VAL A 130 -0.15 0.04 4.24
N GLY A 131 -0.01 1.21 3.70
CA GLY A 131 -0.83 1.70 2.58
C GLY A 131 -1.22 3.17 2.76
N HIS A 132 -2.04 3.69 1.90
CA HIS A 132 -2.45 3.19 0.59
C HIS A 132 -1.35 3.41 -0.46
N LEU A 133 -1.57 2.95 -1.70
CA LEU A 133 -0.66 3.21 -2.80
C LEU A 133 -0.88 4.62 -3.36
N ASN A 134 -2.08 4.90 -3.85
CA ASN A 134 -2.38 6.12 -4.57
C ASN A 134 -2.59 7.31 -3.62
N SER A 135 -2.03 8.47 -3.95
CA SER A 135 -2.23 9.71 -3.16
C SER A 135 -3.70 10.06 -2.98
N GLY A 136 -4.53 9.80 -4.01
CA GLY A 136 -5.97 10.07 -3.99
C GLY A 136 -6.76 9.20 -3.00
N THR A 137 -6.28 8.01 -2.67
CA THR A 137 -6.87 7.12 -1.65
C THR A 137 -6.22 7.36 -0.28
N THR A 138 -4.90 7.61 -0.23
CA THR A 138 -4.14 7.81 0.99
C THR A 138 -4.61 9.02 1.79
N VAL A 139 -4.77 10.17 1.13
CA VAL A 139 -5.11 11.43 1.79
C VAL A 139 -6.46 11.38 2.52
N PRO A 140 -7.58 10.99 1.90
CA PRO A 140 -8.85 10.90 2.61
C PRO A 140 -8.88 9.78 3.65
N ALA A 141 -8.23 8.64 3.40
CA ALA A 141 -8.14 7.53 4.35
C ALA A 141 -7.37 7.91 5.62
N SER A 142 -6.33 8.74 5.49
CA SER A 142 -5.51 9.17 6.63
C SER A 142 -6.31 9.92 7.70
N LYS A 143 -7.39 10.63 7.32
CA LYS A 143 -8.30 11.25 8.26
C LYS A 143 -9.02 10.22 9.14
N ILE A 144 -9.45 9.11 8.55
CA ILE A 144 -10.15 8.02 9.25
C ILE A 144 -9.20 7.36 10.25
N TYR A 145 -8.00 6.98 9.81
CA TYR A 145 -6.98 6.40 10.68
C TYR A 145 -6.56 7.36 11.81
N ASN A 146 -6.37 8.64 11.48
CA ASN A 146 -6.03 9.64 12.50
C ASN A 146 -7.12 9.80 13.56
N SER A 147 -8.40 9.81 13.16
CA SER A 147 -9.54 9.89 14.09
C SER A 147 -9.62 8.65 15.00
N ALA A 148 -9.17 7.49 14.52
CA ALA A 148 -9.09 6.25 15.30
C ALA A 148 -7.76 6.10 16.09
N GLY A 149 -6.82 7.05 15.95
CA GLY A 149 -5.49 6.95 16.57
C GLY A 149 -4.58 5.85 15.99
N ILE A 150 -4.90 5.35 14.81
CA ILE A 150 -4.16 4.24 14.16
C ILE A 150 -3.07 4.83 13.23
N PRO A 151 -1.78 4.51 13.44
CA PRO A 151 -0.72 4.97 12.54
C PRO A 151 -0.78 4.27 11.19
N GLN A 152 -0.55 5.08 10.15
CA GLN A 152 -0.48 4.67 8.75
C GLN A 152 0.91 4.98 8.21
N ILE A 153 1.57 4.00 7.59
CA ILE A 153 2.78 4.23 6.79
C ILE A 153 2.46 3.93 5.33
N SER A 154 2.50 4.96 4.48
CA SER A 154 2.40 4.72 3.04
C SER A 154 3.75 4.31 2.46
N PRO A 155 3.82 3.20 1.71
CA PRO A 155 5.01 2.76 0.99
C PRO A 155 5.13 3.38 -0.40
N ALA A 156 4.19 4.24 -0.82
CA ALA A 156 4.07 4.70 -2.19
C ALA A 156 3.54 6.13 -2.37
N ALA A 157 2.60 6.59 -1.54
CA ALA A 157 1.99 7.91 -1.74
C ALA A 157 2.98 9.06 -1.52
N THR A 158 3.24 9.82 -2.56
CA THR A 158 4.29 10.85 -2.62
C THR A 158 3.78 12.27 -2.42
N THR A 159 2.44 12.51 -2.51
CA THR A 159 1.89 13.86 -2.37
C THR A 159 2.28 14.53 -1.05
N PRO A 160 2.78 15.78 -1.06
CA PRO A 160 3.09 16.51 0.17
C PRO A 160 1.87 16.70 1.07
N LEU A 161 0.66 16.75 0.49
CA LEU A 161 -0.59 16.94 1.25
C LEU A 161 -0.80 15.87 2.32
N TYR A 162 -0.35 14.62 2.06
CA TYR A 162 -0.55 13.50 2.99
C TYR A 162 -0.01 13.78 4.40
N THR A 163 1.20 14.29 4.51
CA THR A 163 1.90 14.56 5.77
C THR A 163 1.75 16.01 6.26
N ARG A 164 1.12 16.90 5.47
CA ARG A 164 0.93 18.32 5.82
C ARG A 164 -0.46 18.63 6.37
N GLN A 165 -1.30 17.62 6.61
CA GLN A 165 -2.62 17.77 7.23
C GLN A 165 -2.58 18.01 8.75
N GLY A 166 -1.39 17.90 9.36
CA GLY A 166 -1.20 18.03 10.81
C GLY A 166 -1.49 16.74 11.60
N TYR A 167 -1.74 15.62 10.92
CA TYR A 167 -1.98 14.33 11.55
C TYR A 167 -0.68 13.73 12.09
N LYS A 168 -0.73 13.25 13.34
CA LYS A 168 0.43 12.61 13.99
C LYS A 168 0.56 11.13 13.65
N THR A 169 -0.44 10.58 12.98
CA THR A 169 -0.52 9.16 12.59
C THR A 169 -0.08 8.89 11.15
N ALA A 170 0.22 9.93 10.36
CA ALA A 170 0.55 9.83 8.94
C ALA A 170 2.07 9.83 8.70
N PHE A 171 2.58 8.74 8.12
CA PHE A 171 4.00 8.54 7.81
C PHE A 171 4.19 7.99 6.39
N ARG A 172 5.35 8.25 5.79
CA ARG A 172 5.76 7.62 4.52
C ARG A 172 7.20 7.15 4.55
N VAL A 173 7.50 6.07 3.84
CA VAL A 173 8.86 5.53 3.68
C VAL A 173 9.41 5.75 2.25
N VAL A 174 8.86 6.72 1.55
CA VAL A 174 9.27 7.16 0.20
C VAL A 174 9.47 8.66 0.18
N ALA A 175 10.16 9.16 -0.84
CA ALA A 175 10.34 10.60 -1.05
C ALA A 175 9.03 11.30 -1.42
N SER A 176 8.91 12.60 -1.11
CA SER A 176 7.77 13.40 -1.52
C SER A 176 7.87 13.93 -2.95
N ASP A 177 6.72 14.23 -3.57
CA ASP A 177 6.65 14.85 -4.91
C ASP A 177 7.44 16.16 -5.01
N SER A 178 7.60 16.90 -3.92
CA SER A 178 8.42 18.12 -3.93
C SER A 178 9.89 17.83 -4.23
N LEU A 179 10.43 16.70 -3.73
CA LEU A 179 11.78 16.27 -4.07
C LEU A 179 11.82 15.65 -5.47
N VAL A 180 10.86 14.79 -5.79
CA VAL A 180 10.74 14.11 -7.10
C VAL A 180 10.64 15.11 -8.23
N GLY A 181 9.68 16.05 -8.16
CA GLY A 181 9.44 17.05 -9.21
C GLY A 181 10.65 17.96 -9.45
N ARG A 182 11.28 18.45 -8.37
CA ARG A 182 12.51 19.26 -8.46
C ARG A 182 13.66 18.49 -9.11
N THR A 183 13.86 17.23 -8.72
CA THR A 183 14.93 16.38 -9.26
C THR A 183 14.73 16.10 -10.75
N LEU A 184 13.51 15.73 -11.17
CA LEU A 184 13.18 15.49 -12.58
C LEU A 184 13.30 16.76 -13.41
N ALA A 185 12.89 17.92 -12.90
CA ALA A 185 13.08 19.21 -13.57
C ALA A 185 14.57 19.53 -13.77
N THR A 186 15.37 19.34 -12.71
CA THR A 186 16.82 19.54 -12.78
C THR A 186 17.46 18.60 -13.79
N TYR A 187 17.10 17.32 -13.76
CA TYR A 187 17.60 16.33 -14.71
C TYR A 187 17.22 16.65 -16.16
N SER A 188 15.96 17.03 -16.39
CA SER A 188 15.49 17.41 -17.73
C SER A 188 16.26 18.59 -18.29
N ILE A 189 16.56 19.59 -17.48
CA ILE A 189 17.22 20.83 -17.96
C ILE A 189 18.75 20.66 -18.00
N LYS A 190 19.35 20.12 -16.96
CA LYS A 190 20.82 20.08 -16.82
C LYS A 190 21.47 18.88 -17.50
N THR A 191 20.77 17.73 -17.52
CA THR A 191 21.32 16.48 -18.08
C THR A 191 20.77 16.18 -19.48
N LEU A 192 19.46 16.34 -19.69
CA LEU A 192 18.86 16.13 -21.01
C LEU A 192 18.96 17.39 -21.91
N HIS A 193 19.42 18.52 -21.37
CA HIS A 193 19.54 19.80 -22.05
C HIS A 193 18.24 20.32 -22.70
N ALA A 194 17.09 19.91 -22.09
CA ALA A 194 15.77 20.32 -22.58
C ALA A 194 15.60 21.85 -22.56
N LYS A 195 15.16 22.42 -23.67
CA LYS A 195 14.82 23.84 -23.83
C LYS A 195 13.31 24.05 -23.87
N LYS A 196 12.57 23.08 -24.40
CA LYS A 196 11.11 23.09 -24.50
C LYS A 196 10.53 21.90 -23.79
N ILE A 197 9.66 22.13 -22.83
CA ILE A 197 9.05 21.11 -22.00
C ILE A 197 7.52 21.23 -22.11
N ALA A 198 6.86 20.12 -22.47
CA ALA A 198 5.43 19.98 -22.35
C ALA A 198 5.09 19.15 -21.10
N VAL A 199 3.95 19.41 -20.48
CA VAL A 199 3.49 18.73 -19.28
C VAL A 199 2.08 18.20 -19.51
N ILE A 200 1.86 16.93 -19.15
CA ILE A 200 0.54 16.26 -19.13
C ILE A 200 0.34 15.70 -17.74
N ASP A 201 -0.86 15.76 -17.19
CA ASP A 201 -1.26 15.05 -15.98
C ASP A 201 -2.59 14.30 -16.19
N ASP A 202 -2.84 13.29 -15.36
CA ASP A 202 -4.05 12.45 -15.40
C ASP A 202 -5.18 12.94 -14.49
N ARG A 203 -5.07 14.13 -13.93
CA ARG A 203 -6.04 14.74 -13.00
C ARG A 203 -6.26 13.96 -11.69
N THR A 204 -5.50 12.90 -11.43
CA THR A 204 -5.48 12.30 -10.10
C THR A 204 -4.73 13.21 -9.12
N ALA A 205 -4.95 13.02 -7.81
CA ALA A 205 -4.22 13.78 -6.79
C ALA A 205 -2.71 13.56 -6.88
N PHE A 206 -2.26 12.35 -7.30
CA PHE A 206 -0.85 12.06 -7.58
C PHE A 206 -0.37 12.75 -8.85
N GLY A 207 -0.99 12.46 -9.99
CA GLY A 207 -0.48 12.91 -11.28
C GLY A 207 -0.47 14.43 -11.43
N GLN A 208 -1.55 15.09 -11.01
CA GLN A 208 -1.62 16.56 -10.99
C GLN A 208 -0.61 17.15 -10.00
N GLY A 209 -0.55 16.61 -8.78
CA GLY A 209 0.36 17.11 -7.73
C GLY A 209 1.83 17.02 -8.15
N LEU A 210 2.25 15.88 -8.68
CA LEU A 210 3.61 15.68 -9.18
C LEU A 210 3.94 16.61 -10.37
N ALA A 211 2.99 16.79 -11.30
CA ALA A 211 3.16 17.67 -12.45
C ALA A 211 3.26 19.15 -12.02
N ASP A 212 2.58 19.54 -10.96
CA ASP A 212 2.70 20.88 -10.37
C ASP A 212 4.07 21.08 -9.72
N GLU A 213 4.56 20.10 -8.94
CA GLU A 213 5.90 20.15 -8.32
C GLU A 213 7.01 20.14 -9.41
N PHE A 214 6.87 19.35 -10.47
CA PHE A 214 7.78 19.40 -11.61
C PHE A 214 7.78 20.78 -12.28
N THR A 215 6.60 21.36 -12.51
CA THR A 215 6.44 22.70 -13.09
C THR A 215 7.09 23.78 -12.23
N LYS A 216 6.94 23.71 -10.90
CA LYS A 216 7.65 24.58 -9.95
C LYS A 216 9.17 24.40 -10.08
N GLY A 217 9.63 23.15 -10.17
CA GLY A 217 11.03 22.82 -10.38
C GLY A 217 11.61 23.42 -11.66
N VAL A 218 10.89 23.29 -12.79
CA VAL A 218 11.30 23.90 -14.08
C VAL A 218 11.47 25.40 -13.97
N LYS A 219 10.52 26.09 -13.33
CA LYS A 219 10.58 27.55 -13.10
C LYS A 219 11.76 27.93 -12.20
N ALA A 220 12.02 27.15 -11.14
CA ALA A 220 13.10 27.42 -10.21
C ALA A 220 14.49 27.18 -10.81
N VAL A 221 14.67 26.12 -11.61
CA VAL A 221 15.94 25.83 -12.28
C VAL A 221 16.22 26.84 -13.42
N GLY A 222 15.18 27.27 -14.11
CA GLY A 222 15.30 28.16 -15.28
C GLY A 222 15.97 27.49 -16.48
N GLY A 223 16.06 28.20 -17.61
CA GLY A 223 16.76 27.74 -18.81
C GLY A 223 15.96 26.84 -19.75
N ALA A 224 14.70 26.54 -19.43
CA ALA A 224 13.75 25.85 -20.30
C ALA A 224 12.38 26.55 -20.29
N GLN A 225 11.67 26.46 -21.42
CA GLN A 225 10.34 27.01 -21.60
C GLN A 225 9.30 25.91 -21.42
N LEU A 226 8.25 26.17 -20.62
CA LEU A 226 7.04 25.34 -20.59
C LEU A 226 6.18 25.72 -21.80
N VAL A 227 6.17 24.88 -22.85
CA VAL A 227 5.51 25.15 -24.12
C VAL A 227 4.08 24.66 -24.20
N SER A 228 3.68 23.75 -23.29
CA SER A 228 2.32 23.23 -23.20
C SER A 228 2.04 22.66 -21.81
N ARG A 229 0.82 22.86 -21.31
CA ARG A 229 0.24 22.17 -20.16
C ARG A 229 -1.09 21.58 -20.59
N GLN A 230 -1.18 20.26 -20.59
CA GLN A 230 -2.36 19.49 -20.97
C GLN A 230 -2.76 18.54 -19.84
N PHE A 231 -3.94 17.96 -19.95
CA PHE A 231 -4.40 16.96 -19.01
C PHE A 231 -5.20 15.87 -19.72
N THR A 232 -5.25 14.73 -19.10
CA THR A 232 -6.04 13.56 -19.49
C THR A 232 -6.79 13.02 -18.26
N ASN A 233 -7.08 11.74 -18.22
CA ASN A 233 -7.57 11.04 -17.02
C ASN A 233 -6.86 9.69 -16.90
N ASP A 234 -7.01 9.07 -15.72
CA ASP A 234 -6.36 7.81 -15.34
C ASP A 234 -6.89 6.56 -16.09
N LYS A 235 -7.93 6.72 -16.91
CA LYS A 235 -8.55 5.66 -17.73
C LYS A 235 -8.47 5.96 -19.22
N ALA A 236 -7.82 7.05 -19.61
CA ALA A 236 -7.71 7.45 -21.00
C ALA A 236 -6.85 6.46 -21.80
N THR A 237 -7.30 6.21 -23.02
CA THR A 237 -6.59 5.35 -23.99
C THR A 237 -6.26 6.08 -25.30
N ASP A 238 -6.86 7.25 -25.54
CA ASP A 238 -6.60 8.10 -26.70
C ASP A 238 -6.07 9.46 -26.29
N PHE A 239 -4.91 9.81 -26.84
CA PHE A 239 -4.15 11.02 -26.55
C PHE A 239 -3.87 11.82 -27.83
N ASN A 240 -4.38 11.40 -29.01
CA ASN A 240 -4.03 11.96 -30.30
C ASN A 240 -4.25 13.47 -30.35
N ALA A 241 -5.37 13.98 -29.80
CA ALA A 241 -5.66 15.42 -29.82
C ALA A 241 -4.61 16.21 -29.03
N ILE A 242 -4.33 15.83 -27.79
CA ILE A 242 -3.35 16.55 -26.95
C ILE A 242 -1.92 16.37 -27.46
N LEU A 243 -1.56 15.16 -27.92
CA LEU A 243 -0.22 14.89 -28.46
C LEU A 243 0.03 15.64 -29.78
N THR A 244 -0.98 15.82 -30.64
CA THR A 244 -0.87 16.62 -31.86
C THR A 244 -0.60 18.09 -31.53
N GLN A 245 -1.31 18.64 -30.54
CA GLN A 245 -1.05 20.01 -30.06
C GLN A 245 0.36 20.18 -29.48
N ILE A 246 0.80 19.20 -28.69
CA ILE A 246 2.14 19.18 -28.09
C ILE A 246 3.21 19.04 -29.17
N ARG A 247 3.02 18.14 -30.14
CA ARG A 247 3.94 17.93 -31.27
C ARG A 247 4.19 19.20 -32.04
N ALA A 248 3.16 20.03 -32.26
CA ALA A 248 3.30 21.31 -32.97
C ALA A 248 4.21 22.32 -32.24
N ARG A 249 4.50 22.11 -30.96
CA ARG A 249 5.43 22.93 -30.17
C ARG A 249 6.85 22.38 -30.18
N ASP A 250 7.06 21.20 -30.76
CA ASP A 250 8.34 20.47 -30.84
C ASP A 250 9.10 20.46 -29.49
N PRO A 251 8.56 19.83 -28.43
CA PRO A 251 9.24 19.77 -27.13
C PRO A 251 10.39 18.78 -27.16
N ASP A 252 11.41 19.00 -26.30
CA ASP A 252 12.49 18.06 -26.03
C ASP A 252 12.04 16.97 -25.02
N VAL A 253 11.16 17.38 -24.11
CA VAL A 253 10.62 16.55 -23.03
C VAL A 253 9.11 16.72 -22.96
N VAL A 254 8.42 15.58 -22.85
CA VAL A 254 7.04 15.50 -22.37
C VAL A 254 7.10 14.94 -20.96
N PHE A 255 6.75 15.74 -19.96
CA PHE A 255 6.54 15.27 -18.61
C PHE A 255 5.13 14.70 -18.50
N TYR A 256 5.01 13.51 -17.91
CA TYR A 256 3.71 12.91 -17.61
C TYR A 256 3.58 12.62 -16.11
N GLY A 257 2.57 13.20 -15.46
CA GLY A 257 2.15 12.89 -14.10
C GLY A 257 0.99 11.87 -14.15
N GLY A 258 1.25 10.64 -13.74
CA GLY A 258 0.29 9.56 -13.73
C GLY A 258 0.94 8.18 -13.69
N MET A 259 0.17 7.14 -14.08
CA MET A 259 0.55 5.75 -13.93
C MET A 259 0.93 5.09 -15.27
N ASP A 260 1.63 3.96 -15.19
CA ASP A 260 2.14 3.19 -16.33
C ASP A 260 1.05 2.69 -17.29
N ALA A 261 -0.14 2.35 -16.76
CA ALA A 261 -1.27 1.90 -17.56
C ALA A 261 -1.72 2.92 -18.62
N VAL A 262 -1.53 4.22 -18.35
CA VAL A 262 -1.81 5.33 -19.26
C VAL A 262 -0.56 5.70 -20.05
N ALA A 263 0.62 5.67 -19.43
CA ALA A 263 1.88 6.03 -20.08
C ALA A 263 2.24 5.08 -21.23
N GLY A 264 1.97 3.79 -21.11
CA GLY A 264 2.25 2.80 -22.17
C GLY A 264 1.52 3.12 -23.49
N PRO A 265 0.18 3.22 -23.50
CA PRO A 265 -0.57 3.66 -24.68
C PRO A 265 -0.18 5.06 -25.18
N MET A 266 0.14 5.99 -24.28
CA MET A 266 0.63 7.33 -24.65
C MET A 266 1.93 7.25 -25.42
N LEU A 267 2.89 6.44 -24.99
CA LEU A 267 4.16 6.21 -25.72
C LEU A 267 3.92 5.66 -27.12
N LYS A 268 2.98 4.72 -27.30
CA LYS A 268 2.61 4.19 -28.62
C LYS A 268 2.12 5.29 -29.55
N GLN A 269 1.28 6.20 -29.05
CA GLN A 269 0.76 7.31 -29.83
C GLN A 269 1.82 8.39 -30.08
N MET A 270 2.71 8.67 -29.12
CA MET A 270 3.89 9.54 -29.36
C MET A 270 4.76 8.99 -30.49
N LYS A 271 5.01 7.67 -30.52
CA LYS A 271 5.77 7.02 -31.62
C LYS A 271 5.04 7.13 -32.95
N ALA A 272 3.74 6.81 -32.98
CA ALA A 272 2.92 6.91 -34.20
C ALA A 272 2.89 8.32 -34.78
N LEU A 273 2.92 9.35 -33.93
CA LEU A 273 3.00 10.75 -34.33
C LEU A 273 4.43 11.21 -34.66
N GLY A 274 5.43 10.34 -34.59
CA GLY A 274 6.82 10.68 -34.87
C GLY A 274 7.44 11.67 -33.87
N MET A 275 6.95 11.73 -32.64
CA MET A 275 7.47 12.64 -31.62
C MET A 275 8.86 12.19 -31.11
N ARG A 276 9.84 13.10 -31.21
CA ARG A 276 11.21 12.83 -30.73
C ARG A 276 11.36 12.99 -29.22
N ALA A 277 10.52 13.79 -28.60
CA ALA A 277 10.55 14.10 -27.18
C ALA A 277 10.73 12.85 -26.30
N LYS A 278 11.56 12.94 -25.27
CA LYS A 278 11.62 11.92 -24.21
C LYS A 278 10.40 12.05 -23.29
N LEU A 279 9.90 10.92 -22.79
CA LEU A 279 8.92 10.92 -21.71
C LEU A 279 9.66 10.95 -20.37
N VAL A 280 9.33 11.93 -19.53
CA VAL A 280 9.87 12.04 -18.16
C VAL A 280 8.71 11.88 -17.18
N SER A 281 8.85 11.04 -16.16
CA SER A 281 7.75 10.73 -15.24
C SER A 281 8.23 10.31 -13.84
N GLY A 282 7.28 10.23 -12.91
CA GLY A 282 7.49 9.73 -11.56
C GLY A 282 7.49 8.21 -11.45
N ASP A 283 7.40 7.76 -10.22
CA ASP A 283 7.43 6.36 -9.81
C ASP A 283 6.23 5.54 -10.31
N GLY A 284 5.07 6.17 -10.50
CA GLY A 284 3.88 5.53 -11.07
C GLY A 284 4.09 4.95 -12.47
N VAL A 285 5.05 5.47 -13.25
CA VAL A 285 5.42 4.96 -14.58
C VAL A 285 6.63 4.03 -14.54
N CYS A 286 7.44 4.10 -13.47
CA CYS A 286 8.69 3.39 -13.34
C CYS A 286 8.49 1.93 -12.91
N SER A 287 7.76 1.14 -13.68
CA SER A 287 7.36 -0.23 -13.36
C SER A 287 8.00 -1.26 -14.30
N GLU A 288 8.11 -2.50 -13.83
CA GLU A 288 8.49 -3.67 -14.67
C GLU A 288 7.39 -4.02 -15.69
N LYS A 289 6.18 -3.46 -15.56
CA LYS A 289 5.07 -3.65 -16.50
C LYS A 289 5.13 -2.71 -17.70
N LEU A 290 5.81 -1.57 -17.60
CA LEU A 290 5.86 -0.57 -18.68
C LEU A 290 6.33 -1.14 -20.03
N PRO A 291 7.35 -2.03 -20.11
CA PRO A 291 7.76 -2.63 -21.37
C PRO A 291 6.64 -3.39 -22.10
N GLU A 292 5.80 -4.11 -21.37
CA GLU A 292 4.66 -4.82 -21.93
C GLU A 292 3.60 -3.83 -22.44
N LEU A 293 3.32 -2.78 -21.66
CA LEU A 293 2.30 -1.76 -21.98
C LEU A 293 2.68 -0.91 -23.20
N ALA A 294 3.95 -0.53 -23.29
CA ALA A 294 4.46 0.34 -24.35
C ALA A 294 4.92 -0.43 -25.60
N GLY A 295 5.29 -1.72 -25.44
CA GLY A 295 5.83 -2.51 -26.53
C GLY A 295 7.08 -1.86 -27.18
N ASP A 296 7.15 -1.89 -28.49
CA ASP A 296 8.25 -1.33 -29.30
C ASP A 296 8.32 0.22 -29.25
N ALA A 297 7.31 0.88 -28.70
CA ALA A 297 7.32 2.33 -28.48
C ALA A 297 8.19 2.76 -27.30
N LEU A 298 8.56 1.82 -26.42
CA LEU A 298 9.40 2.13 -25.29
C LEU A 298 10.77 2.68 -25.72
N GLY A 299 11.40 2.05 -26.71
CA GLY A 299 12.69 2.50 -27.24
C GLY A 299 13.80 2.61 -26.18
N ASP A 300 15.06 2.51 -26.59
CA ASP A 300 16.16 2.72 -25.64
C ASP A 300 16.25 4.21 -25.24
N ASP A 301 16.37 4.46 -23.94
CA ASP A 301 16.49 5.82 -23.35
C ASP A 301 15.34 6.79 -23.70
N LYS A 302 14.19 6.25 -24.16
CA LYS A 302 13.00 7.07 -24.49
C LYS A 302 12.28 7.58 -23.26
N VAL A 303 12.27 6.77 -22.19
CA VAL A 303 11.63 7.09 -20.91
C VAL A 303 12.71 7.34 -19.86
N ILE A 304 12.56 8.44 -19.12
CA ILE A 304 13.27 8.69 -17.87
C ILE A 304 12.22 8.70 -16.76
N CYS A 305 12.38 7.85 -15.78
CA CYS A 305 11.49 7.83 -14.64
C CYS A 305 12.28 7.76 -13.33
N VAL A 306 11.60 8.02 -12.22
CA VAL A 306 12.22 8.02 -10.90
C VAL A 306 11.45 7.09 -9.96
N VAL A 307 12.16 6.29 -9.19
CA VAL A 307 11.62 5.64 -8.01
C VAL A 307 11.87 6.54 -6.81
N ALA A 308 10.82 6.77 -6.01
CA ALA A 308 10.86 7.66 -4.85
C ALA A 308 11.59 7.01 -3.65
N GLY A 309 12.75 6.43 -3.92
CA GLY A 309 13.63 5.78 -2.98
C GLY A 309 14.93 5.34 -3.65
N GLY A 310 15.77 4.66 -2.90
CA GLY A 310 17.00 4.11 -3.45
C GLY A 310 18.03 3.77 -2.38
N VAL A 311 18.79 2.73 -2.64
CA VAL A 311 19.91 2.31 -1.81
C VAL A 311 21.22 2.66 -2.50
N THR A 312 22.21 3.01 -1.70
CA THR A 312 23.58 3.30 -2.14
C THR A 312 24.54 2.53 -1.26
N GLY A 313 25.44 1.80 -1.90
CA GLY A 313 26.44 0.98 -1.23
C GLY A 313 26.24 -0.51 -1.53
N ALA A 314 27.36 -1.22 -1.61
CA ALA A 314 27.38 -2.62 -2.01
C ALA A 314 26.55 -3.53 -1.06
N LYS A 315 26.56 -3.21 0.25
CA LYS A 315 25.82 -3.98 1.26
C LYS A 315 24.31 -3.82 1.10
N GLU A 316 23.86 -2.59 0.93
CA GLU A 316 22.43 -2.25 0.74
C GLU A 316 21.93 -2.79 -0.60
N GLU A 317 22.72 -2.70 -1.66
CA GLU A 317 22.38 -3.29 -2.97
C GLU A 317 22.28 -4.82 -2.89
N ALA A 318 23.18 -5.48 -2.16
CA ALA A 318 23.12 -6.92 -1.92
C ALA A 318 21.86 -7.32 -1.11
N ALA A 319 21.48 -6.54 -0.10
CA ALA A 319 20.26 -6.79 0.68
C ALA A 319 18.99 -6.63 -0.18
N ALA A 320 18.94 -5.59 -1.02
CA ALA A 320 17.85 -5.39 -1.95
C ALA A 320 17.75 -6.53 -2.99
N ALA A 321 18.89 -7.00 -3.51
CA ALA A 321 18.94 -8.13 -4.44
C ALA A 321 18.48 -9.44 -3.77
N ALA A 322 18.91 -9.70 -2.54
CA ALA A 322 18.46 -10.85 -1.77
C ALA A 322 16.95 -10.81 -1.48
N PHE A 323 16.39 -9.65 -1.17
CA PHE A 323 14.95 -9.46 -1.01
C PHE A 323 14.20 -9.77 -2.33
N ALA A 324 14.67 -9.23 -3.45
CA ALA A 324 14.07 -9.47 -4.77
C ALA A 324 14.05 -10.95 -5.14
N GLU A 325 15.14 -11.68 -4.84
CA GLU A 325 15.21 -13.12 -5.09
C GLU A 325 14.24 -13.91 -4.19
N ARG A 326 14.15 -13.59 -2.89
CA ARG A 326 13.15 -14.19 -1.97
C ARG A 326 11.72 -13.93 -2.44
N TYR A 327 11.42 -12.72 -2.89
CA TYR A 327 10.12 -12.34 -3.44
C TYR A 327 9.79 -13.18 -4.67
N ARG A 328 10.70 -13.26 -5.63
CA ARG A 328 10.54 -14.05 -6.86
C ARG A 328 10.35 -15.54 -6.58
N GLN A 329 11.12 -16.10 -5.65
CA GLN A 329 10.98 -17.51 -5.25
C GLN A 329 9.62 -17.80 -4.63
N ARG A 330 9.09 -16.88 -3.84
CA ARG A 330 7.83 -17.05 -3.14
C ARG A 330 6.61 -16.88 -4.04
N TYR A 331 6.58 -15.81 -4.80
CA TYR A 331 5.39 -15.41 -5.57
C TYR A 331 5.43 -15.81 -7.03
N LYS A 332 6.58 -16.23 -7.55
CA LYS A 332 6.79 -16.65 -8.96
C LYS A 332 6.46 -15.55 -9.98
N ILE A 333 6.52 -14.29 -9.54
CA ILE A 333 6.31 -13.09 -10.35
C ILE A 333 7.49 -12.12 -10.15
N PRO A 334 7.77 -11.22 -11.11
CA PRO A 334 8.76 -10.17 -10.92
C PRO A 334 8.39 -9.26 -9.75
N LEU A 335 9.41 -8.82 -9.01
CA LEU A 335 9.27 -7.73 -8.04
C LEU A 335 8.93 -6.45 -8.81
N GLN A 336 7.92 -5.73 -8.31
CA GLN A 336 7.64 -4.37 -8.77
C GLN A 336 8.34 -3.35 -7.87
N THR A 337 7.86 -2.11 -7.87
CA THR A 337 8.52 -0.99 -7.19
C THR A 337 8.37 -1.01 -5.67
N TYR A 338 7.21 -1.42 -5.14
CA TYR A 338 6.77 -1.02 -3.80
C TYR A 338 6.86 -2.10 -2.71
N ALA A 339 7.03 -3.36 -3.06
CA ALA A 339 7.10 -4.45 -2.07
C ALA A 339 8.21 -4.26 -1.02
N PRO A 340 9.44 -3.80 -1.36
CA PRO A 340 10.47 -3.56 -0.35
C PRO A 340 10.07 -2.48 0.67
N TYR A 341 9.39 -1.42 0.21
CA TYR A 341 8.92 -0.33 1.06
C TYR A 341 7.76 -0.76 1.96
N ALA A 342 6.85 -1.59 1.45
CA ALA A 342 5.77 -2.17 2.23
C ALA A 342 6.28 -3.15 3.28
N TYR A 343 7.29 -3.95 2.94
CA TYR A 343 7.99 -4.82 3.88
C TYR A 343 8.61 -4.00 5.02
N ASP A 344 9.39 -2.98 4.69
CA ASP A 344 10.04 -2.13 5.68
C ASP A 344 9.01 -1.38 6.54
N ALA A 345 7.90 -0.90 5.97
CA ALA A 345 6.84 -0.25 6.73
C ALA A 345 6.26 -1.16 7.82
N ALA A 346 6.00 -2.43 7.50
CA ALA A 346 5.51 -3.41 8.48
C ALA A 346 6.57 -3.74 9.55
N MET A 347 7.84 -3.86 9.14
CA MET A 347 8.96 -4.09 10.07
C MET A 347 9.17 -2.91 11.01
N VAL A 348 9.03 -1.68 10.52
CA VAL A 348 9.09 -0.44 11.32
C VAL A 348 8.00 -0.41 12.38
N PHE A 349 6.76 -0.79 12.05
CA PHE A 349 5.70 -0.93 13.05
C PHE A 349 6.07 -1.92 14.15
N ALA A 350 6.53 -3.10 13.79
CA ALA A 350 6.91 -4.12 14.76
C ALA A 350 8.06 -3.65 15.67
N GLN A 351 9.05 -2.96 15.12
CA GLN A 351 10.16 -2.39 15.91
C GLN A 351 9.66 -1.29 16.85
N ALA A 352 8.75 -0.41 16.41
CA ALA A 352 8.15 0.61 17.26
C ALA A 352 7.36 -0.01 18.42
N MET A 353 6.59 -1.07 18.16
CA MET A 353 5.88 -1.84 19.18
C MET A 353 6.84 -2.50 20.18
N GLN A 354 7.96 -3.05 19.73
CA GLN A 354 8.99 -3.62 20.61
C GLN A 354 9.64 -2.53 21.48
N GLN A 355 10.02 -1.39 20.90
CA GLN A 355 10.63 -0.28 21.65
C GLN A 355 9.68 0.29 22.72
N ALA A 356 8.40 0.38 22.40
CA ALA A 356 7.36 0.82 23.33
C ALA A 356 6.92 -0.28 24.31
N ASN A 357 7.37 -1.52 24.09
CA ASN A 357 6.88 -2.71 24.76
C ASN A 357 5.33 -2.79 24.80
N SER A 358 4.68 -2.42 23.67
CA SER A 358 3.22 -2.35 23.58
C SER A 358 2.73 -2.48 22.14
N THR A 359 1.59 -3.14 21.94
CA THR A 359 0.87 -3.21 20.67
C THR A 359 -0.26 -2.17 20.58
N ASP A 360 -0.46 -1.38 21.62
CA ASP A 360 -1.44 -0.28 21.67
C ASP A 360 -0.93 0.91 20.83
N PRO A 361 -1.66 1.36 19.80
CA PRO A 361 -1.26 2.49 18.96
C PRO A 361 -0.88 3.75 19.74
N ALA A 362 -1.64 4.09 20.76
CA ALA A 362 -1.38 5.29 21.56
C ALA A 362 -0.02 5.22 22.29
N LYS A 363 0.45 4.00 22.60
CA LYS A 363 1.72 3.78 23.33
C LYS A 363 2.92 3.67 22.38
N PHE A 364 2.77 3.03 21.21
CA PHE A 364 3.91 2.88 20.30
C PHE A 364 4.06 4.02 19.28
N LEU A 365 3.04 4.84 19.06
CA LEU A 365 3.12 5.99 18.14
C LEU A 365 4.26 6.96 18.47
N PRO A 366 4.54 7.32 19.74
CA PRO A 366 5.71 8.15 20.07
C PRO A 366 7.05 7.51 19.74
N ALA A 367 7.16 6.17 19.85
CA ALA A 367 8.35 5.42 19.44
C ALA A 367 8.47 5.37 17.92
N LEU A 368 7.35 5.18 17.21
CA LEU A 368 7.29 5.22 15.75
C LEU A 368 7.78 6.57 15.20
N ALA A 369 7.31 7.68 15.78
CA ALA A 369 7.71 9.02 15.34
C ALA A 369 9.23 9.30 15.52
N LYS A 370 9.91 8.55 16.38
CA LYS A 370 11.35 8.68 16.65
C LYS A 370 12.17 7.50 16.15
N ILE A 371 11.57 6.65 15.34
CA ILE A 371 12.18 5.40 14.88
C ILE A 371 13.50 5.68 14.12
N LYS A 372 14.45 4.79 14.30
CA LYS A 372 15.63 4.64 13.45
C LYS A 372 15.67 3.16 13.07
N TYR A 373 15.47 2.86 11.83
CA TYR A 373 15.41 1.50 11.31
C TYR A 373 16.30 1.39 10.09
N HIS A 374 17.09 0.33 10.00
CA HIS A 374 17.86 -0.01 8.80
C HIS A 374 17.16 -1.17 8.09
N GLY A 375 16.48 -0.85 6.98
CA GLY A 375 15.66 -1.76 6.22
C GLY A 375 16.28 -2.22 4.90
N VAL A 376 15.48 -2.93 4.12
CA VAL A 376 15.84 -3.35 2.75
C VAL A 376 15.97 -2.12 1.83
N THR A 377 15.20 -1.07 2.11
CA THR A 377 15.20 0.18 1.34
C THR A 377 16.21 1.22 1.86
N GLY A 378 16.98 0.88 2.87
CA GLY A 378 17.96 1.74 3.52
C GLY A 378 17.52 2.26 4.87
N ASP A 379 18.09 3.39 5.31
CA ASP A 379 17.80 3.97 6.61
C ASP A 379 16.44 4.69 6.62
N ILE A 380 15.62 4.34 7.59
CA ILE A 380 14.28 4.92 7.80
C ILE A 380 14.27 5.68 9.12
N ALA A 381 14.00 6.96 9.03
CA ALA A 381 13.67 7.85 10.14
C ALA A 381 12.69 8.90 9.62
N PHE A 382 11.84 9.42 10.49
CA PHE A 382 10.83 10.40 10.10
C PHE A 382 11.16 11.81 10.60
N ASP A 383 10.79 12.81 9.80
CA ASP A 383 10.79 14.20 10.22
C ASP A 383 9.56 14.52 11.10
N ALA A 384 9.44 15.77 11.54
CA ALA A 384 8.34 16.23 12.39
C ALA A 384 6.95 16.10 11.73
N ASN A 385 6.88 15.96 10.43
CA ASN A 385 5.66 15.80 9.66
C ASN A 385 5.32 14.34 9.35
N GLY A 386 6.26 13.39 9.59
CA GLY A 386 6.12 11.99 9.20
C GLY A 386 6.68 11.68 7.79
N ASP A 387 7.38 12.61 7.16
CA ASP A 387 8.11 12.36 5.92
C ASP A 387 9.42 11.61 6.21
N LEU A 388 9.87 10.80 5.25
CA LEU A 388 11.16 10.13 5.33
C LEU A 388 12.29 11.17 5.37
N SER A 389 13.07 11.17 6.45
CA SER A 389 14.27 11.98 6.57
C SER A 389 15.36 11.46 5.60
N ASN A 390 16.08 12.37 4.94
CA ASN A 390 17.17 12.01 4.02
C ASN A 390 16.73 11.08 2.88
N ALA A 391 15.53 11.30 2.35
CA ALA A 391 15.00 10.51 1.25
C ALA A 391 15.94 10.54 0.04
N ALA A 392 16.20 9.36 -0.53
CA ALA A 392 16.91 9.22 -1.80
C ALA A 392 15.93 9.03 -2.95
N LEU A 393 16.39 9.29 -4.18
CA LEU A 393 15.69 9.05 -5.43
C LEU A 393 16.58 8.24 -6.36
N THR A 394 16.04 7.26 -7.05
CA THR A 394 16.76 6.56 -8.11
C THR A 394 16.15 6.85 -9.46
N LEU A 395 16.94 7.42 -10.37
CA LEU A 395 16.53 7.63 -11.75
C LEU A 395 16.81 6.39 -12.58
N TYR A 396 15.87 6.06 -13.44
CA TYR A 396 15.93 4.92 -14.35
C TYR A 396 15.61 5.34 -15.77
N THR A 397 16.08 4.53 -16.69
CA THR A 397 15.64 4.46 -18.09
C THR A 397 15.32 3.02 -18.44
N TYR A 398 14.91 2.78 -19.69
CA TYR A 398 14.73 1.44 -20.23
C TYR A 398 15.64 1.24 -21.42
N ARG A 399 16.31 0.07 -21.48
CA ARG A 399 17.14 -0.38 -22.60
C ARG A 399 16.86 -1.86 -22.88
N LYS A 400 16.58 -2.16 -24.12
CA LYS A 400 16.19 -3.53 -24.55
C LYS A 400 15.04 -4.10 -23.69
N GLY A 401 14.07 -3.24 -23.37
CA GLY A 401 12.90 -3.60 -22.55
C GLY A 401 13.18 -3.85 -21.07
N LYS A 402 14.38 -3.54 -20.56
CA LYS A 402 14.74 -3.70 -19.15
C LYS A 402 14.99 -2.36 -18.51
N GLN A 403 14.57 -2.22 -17.25
CA GLN A 403 14.87 -1.06 -16.44
C GLN A 403 16.37 -0.99 -16.12
N VAL A 404 16.97 0.17 -16.34
CA VAL A 404 18.40 0.44 -16.14
C VAL A 404 18.57 1.64 -15.21
N LYS A 405 19.25 1.43 -14.09
CA LYS A 405 19.58 2.48 -13.13
C LYS A 405 20.55 3.48 -13.76
N LEU A 406 20.21 4.76 -13.70
CA LEU A 406 21.05 5.87 -14.18
C LEU A 406 21.87 6.46 -13.04
N GLN A 407 21.20 6.91 -11.97
CA GLN A 407 21.85 7.49 -10.79
C GLN A 407 20.94 7.46 -9.58
N VAL A 408 21.54 7.56 -8.40
CA VAL A 408 20.84 7.85 -7.15
C VAL A 408 21.14 9.30 -6.75
N VAL A 409 20.09 10.02 -6.33
CA VAL A 409 20.16 11.42 -5.88
C VAL A 409 19.66 11.49 -4.44
N ARG A 410 20.34 12.29 -3.62
CA ARG A 410 19.96 12.59 -2.22
C ARG A 410 19.79 14.08 -2.00
#